data_16d1537db6f30c6e8b61275bed6c3043
#
_entry.id   16d1537db6f30c6e8b61275bed6c3043
#
_cell.length_a   1.000
_cell.length_b   1.000
_cell.length_c   1.000
_cell.angle_alpha   90.00
_cell.angle_beta   90.00
_cell.angle_gamma   90.00
#
_symmetry.space_group_name_H-M   'P 1'
#
loop_
_entity.id
_entity.type
_entity.pdbx_description
1 polymer ?
#
loop_
_entity_poly.entity_id
_entity_poly.type
_entity_poly.pdbx_seq_one_letter_code
_entity_poly.pdbx_strand_id
1 'polypeptide(L)'
;MPLTTSEVHVDQALGNVSIAYAQETDKFVAAQIFKSINSNFLSNKYHVFDKAQWLRSQADLRGTGSPTKGANFTMSTGTFTCEQYGVHMDLDDYIVSNADEGVDILASATRYITEQLLLKRDQVFAAAAFTTLVWTGSTTGG
;
A
#
# COMPACT_ATOMS: atom_id res chain seq x y z
N MET A 1 28.47 20.06 -42.67
CA MET A 1 29.56 19.32 -42.03
C MET A 1 29.21 17.86 -42.10
N PRO A 2 30.06 16.97 -42.60
CA PRO A 2 29.79 15.54 -42.55
C PRO A 2 29.84 15.08 -41.08
N LEU A 3 28.83 14.33 -40.67
CA LEU A 3 28.78 13.64 -39.36
C LEU A 3 30.02 12.77 -39.21
N THR A 4 30.75 12.95 -38.13
CA THR A 4 31.92 12.10 -37.83
C THR A 4 31.47 10.77 -37.29
N THR A 5 32.17 9.70 -37.65
CA THR A 5 31.83 8.32 -37.17
C THR A 5 31.82 8.18 -35.67
N SER A 6 32.39 9.09 -34.90
CA SER A 6 32.32 9.10 -33.43
C SER A 6 30.98 9.59 -32.88
N GLU A 7 30.24 10.43 -33.61
CA GLU A 7 28.92 10.91 -33.19
C GLU A 7 27.84 9.82 -33.37
N VAL A 8 27.98 8.99 -34.40
CA VAL A 8 27.06 7.86 -34.65
C VAL A 8 27.30 6.75 -33.61
N HIS A 9 28.50 6.55 -33.14
CA HIS A 9 28.81 5.54 -32.12
C HIS A 9 28.31 5.92 -30.70
N VAL A 10 28.22 7.20 -30.39
CA VAL A 10 27.74 7.66 -29.10
C VAL A 10 26.22 7.36 -28.94
N ASP A 11 25.44 7.53 -30.01
CA ASP A 11 24.00 7.23 -29.98
C ASP A 11 23.69 5.74 -29.83
N GLN A 12 24.48 4.87 -30.47
CA GLN A 12 24.34 3.42 -30.30
C GLN A 12 24.75 2.93 -28.90
N ALA A 13 25.78 3.53 -28.31
CA ALA A 13 26.20 3.18 -26.95
C ALA A 13 25.21 3.65 -25.91
N LEU A 14 24.55 4.80 -26.11
CA LEU A 14 23.50 5.32 -25.23
C LEU A 14 22.17 4.56 -25.39
N GLY A 15 21.83 4.10 -26.60
CA GLY A 15 20.65 3.27 -26.85
C GLY A 15 20.71 1.90 -26.19
N ASN A 16 21.90 1.33 -26.02
CA ASN A 16 22.10 0.01 -25.41
C ASN A 16 22.23 0.06 -23.88
N VAL A 17 22.43 1.21 -23.27
CA VAL A 17 22.49 1.37 -21.80
C VAL A 17 21.28 2.15 -21.31
N SER A 18 20.12 1.53 -21.40
CA SER A 18 18.94 2.05 -20.73
C SER A 18 19.07 1.74 -19.22
N ILE A 19 19.52 2.72 -18.45
CA ILE A 19 19.49 2.62 -16.98
C ILE A 19 18.07 2.98 -16.54
N ALA A 20 17.23 1.98 -16.42
CA ALA A 20 15.93 2.14 -15.78
C ALA A 20 16.13 2.29 -14.27
N TYR A 21 15.87 3.48 -13.75
CA TYR A 21 15.80 3.67 -12.31
C TYR A 21 14.46 3.10 -11.83
N ALA A 22 14.50 1.94 -11.21
CA ALA A 22 13.36 1.37 -10.51
C ALA A 22 13.65 1.37 -9.02
N GLN A 23 12.71 1.85 -8.22
CA GLN A 23 12.81 1.75 -6.78
C GLN A 23 12.62 0.28 -6.37
N GLU A 24 13.50 -0.22 -5.51
CA GLU A 24 13.36 -1.58 -4.99
C GLU A 24 12.02 -1.73 -4.26
N THR A 25 11.33 -2.83 -4.51
CA THR A 25 9.99 -3.11 -3.92
C THR A 25 10.02 -3.10 -2.39
N ASP A 26 11.15 -3.43 -1.80
CA ASP A 26 11.35 -3.45 -0.35
C ASP A 26 11.35 -2.05 0.30
N LYS A 27 11.46 -1.00 -0.49
CA LYS A 27 11.38 0.39 -0.01
C LYS A 27 9.95 0.88 0.19
N PHE A 28 8.96 0.15 -0.30
CA PHE A 28 7.55 0.48 -0.11
C PHE A 28 7.06 -0.03 1.25
N VAL A 29 6.88 0.88 2.18
CA VAL A 29 6.65 0.58 3.60
C VAL A 29 5.22 0.14 3.90
N ALA A 30 4.23 0.68 3.19
CA ALA A 30 2.82 0.37 3.44
C ALA A 30 2.49 -1.11 3.29
N ALA A 31 3.12 -1.79 2.32
CA ALA A 31 2.92 -3.23 2.10
C ALA A 31 3.48 -4.11 3.22
N GLN A 32 4.53 -3.65 3.88
CA GLN A 32 5.19 -4.38 4.96
C GLN A 32 4.46 -4.22 6.30
N ILE A 33 3.89 -3.04 6.54
CA ILE A 33 3.23 -2.72 7.81
C ILE A 33 1.78 -3.22 7.82
N PHE A 34 1.04 -3.03 6.73
CA PHE A 34 -0.35 -3.41 6.65
C PHE A 34 -0.59 -4.59 5.72
N LYS A 35 -1.15 -5.64 6.31
CA LYS A 35 -1.60 -6.79 5.55
C LYS A 35 -2.83 -6.42 4.72
N SER A 36 -2.81 -6.74 3.43
CA SER A 36 -3.97 -6.58 2.55
C SER A 36 -5.09 -7.53 2.94
N ILE A 37 -6.30 -7.00 3.04
CA ILE A 37 -7.53 -7.76 3.30
C ILE A 37 -8.42 -7.64 2.08
N ASN A 38 -8.84 -8.77 1.54
CA ASN A 38 -9.78 -8.77 0.41
C ASN A 38 -11.19 -8.44 0.91
N SER A 39 -11.85 -7.49 0.25
CA SER A 39 -13.24 -7.13 0.50
C SER A 39 -14.04 -7.25 -0.80
N ASN A 40 -15.21 -7.88 -0.71
CA ASN A 40 -16.15 -7.98 -1.82
C ASN A 40 -17.03 -6.73 -1.96
N PHE A 41 -16.98 -5.82 -0.98
CA PHE A 41 -17.80 -4.61 -0.95
C PHE A 41 -16.91 -3.36 -0.89
N LEU A 42 -17.34 -2.30 -1.57
CA LEU A 42 -16.69 -0.99 -1.52
C LEU A 42 -16.82 -0.32 -0.15
N SER A 43 -17.91 -0.59 0.57
CA SER A 43 -18.07 -0.14 1.95
C SER A 43 -18.80 -1.20 2.74
N ASN A 44 -18.39 -1.39 3.98
CA ASN A 44 -19.05 -2.32 4.89
C ASN A 44 -18.76 -1.92 6.35
N LYS A 45 -19.39 -2.66 7.28
CA LYS A 45 -19.19 -2.53 8.72
C LYS A 45 -18.28 -3.65 9.20
N TYR A 46 -17.47 -3.37 10.19
CA TYR A 46 -16.70 -4.37 10.92
C TYR A 46 -16.98 -4.27 12.42
N HIS A 47 -16.85 -5.37 13.10
CA HIS A 47 -17.08 -5.43 14.55
C HIS A 47 -15.81 -5.08 15.32
N VAL A 48 -15.96 -4.23 16.30
CA VAL A 48 -14.88 -3.81 17.22
C VAL A 48 -15.21 -4.34 18.61
N PHE A 49 -14.31 -5.15 19.14
CA PHE A 49 -14.41 -5.68 20.49
C PHE A 49 -13.65 -4.76 21.45
N ASP A 50 -14.27 -4.43 22.57
CA ASP A 50 -13.62 -3.63 23.61
C ASP A 50 -12.54 -4.47 24.31
N LYS A 51 -11.28 -4.05 24.13
CA LYS A 51 -10.13 -4.71 24.72
C LYS A 51 -10.19 -4.73 26.28
N ALA A 52 -10.73 -3.68 26.88
CA ALA A 52 -10.83 -3.59 28.33
C ALA A 52 -11.77 -4.66 28.91
N GLN A 53 -12.86 -4.98 28.20
CA GLN A 53 -13.80 -6.03 28.61
C GLN A 53 -13.21 -7.43 28.42
N TRP A 54 -12.44 -7.66 27.37
CA TRP A 54 -11.82 -8.95 27.10
C TRP A 54 -10.67 -9.29 28.04
N LEU A 55 -9.97 -8.29 28.54
CA LEU A 55 -8.87 -8.48 29.50
C LEU A 55 -9.32 -8.47 30.97
N ARG A 56 -10.61 -8.23 31.23
CA ARG A 56 -11.16 -8.21 32.58
C ARG A 56 -11.77 -9.57 32.92
N SER A 57 -11.31 -10.21 34.00
CA SER A 57 -11.96 -11.41 34.51
C SER A 57 -13.33 -11.06 35.08
N GLN A 58 -14.36 -11.78 34.61
CA GLN A 58 -15.74 -11.69 35.11
C GLN A 58 -16.14 -12.95 35.93
N ALA A 59 -15.19 -13.86 36.12
CA ALA A 59 -15.43 -15.07 36.93
C ALA A 59 -15.36 -14.76 38.40
N ASP A 60 -16.40 -15.15 39.14
CA ASP A 60 -16.46 -15.04 40.60
C ASP A 60 -16.55 -16.42 41.27
N LEU A 61 -16.14 -16.49 42.53
CA LEU A 61 -16.26 -17.70 43.33
C LEU A 61 -17.73 -18.06 43.51
N ARG A 62 -18.07 -19.28 43.17
CA ARG A 62 -19.43 -19.82 43.30
C ARG A 62 -19.59 -20.59 44.59
N GLY A 63 -20.60 -20.23 45.39
CA GLY A 63 -21.02 -21.04 46.51
C GLY A 63 -21.76 -22.31 46.06
N THR A 64 -21.72 -23.37 46.85
CA THR A 64 -22.41 -24.63 46.56
C THR A 64 -23.93 -24.37 46.49
N GLY A 65 -24.57 -24.70 45.38
CA GLY A 65 -26.01 -24.50 45.16
C GLY A 65 -26.44 -23.11 44.67
N SER A 66 -25.52 -22.12 44.56
CA SER A 66 -25.88 -20.80 44.03
C SER A 66 -25.76 -20.75 42.49
N PRO A 67 -26.57 -19.93 41.82
CA PRO A 67 -26.43 -19.74 40.37
C PRO A 67 -25.08 -19.06 40.03
N THR A 68 -24.53 -19.37 38.82
CA THR A 68 -23.33 -18.71 38.33
C THR A 68 -23.64 -17.28 37.89
N LYS A 69 -22.70 -16.36 38.09
CA LYS A 69 -22.77 -15.00 37.57
C LYS A 69 -22.72 -15.01 36.06
N GLY A 70 -23.64 -14.30 35.41
CA GLY A 70 -23.64 -14.10 33.97
C GLY A 70 -22.48 -13.17 33.55
N ALA A 71 -21.75 -13.53 32.53
CA ALA A 71 -20.77 -12.65 31.88
C ALA A 71 -21.40 -12.05 30.61
N ASN A 72 -21.08 -10.80 30.33
CA ASN A 72 -21.55 -10.10 29.14
C ASN A 72 -20.40 -9.29 28.52
N PHE A 73 -20.45 -9.10 27.20
CA PHE A 73 -19.54 -8.24 26.49
C PHE A 73 -20.31 -7.34 25.51
N THR A 74 -19.81 -6.16 25.28
CA THR A 74 -20.35 -5.22 24.31
C THR A 74 -19.50 -5.21 23.04
N MET A 75 -20.17 -5.06 21.91
CA MET A 75 -19.58 -4.96 20.59
C MET A 75 -19.99 -3.63 19.98
N SER A 76 -19.03 -2.88 19.47
CA SER A 76 -19.28 -1.72 18.64
C SER A 76 -19.02 -2.04 17.17
N THR A 77 -19.48 -1.17 16.29
CA THR A 77 -19.27 -1.31 14.84
C THR A 77 -18.52 -0.11 14.30
N GLY A 78 -17.47 -0.37 13.54
CA GLY A 78 -16.82 0.62 12.69
C GLY A 78 -17.26 0.45 11.24
N THR A 79 -17.08 1.48 10.44
CA THR A 79 -17.33 1.46 9.00
C THR A 79 -16.02 1.66 8.24
N PHE A 80 -15.89 1.02 7.08
CA PHE A 80 -14.81 1.29 6.15
C PHE A 80 -15.36 1.59 4.75
N THR A 81 -14.63 2.37 3.99
CA THR A 81 -14.92 2.66 2.59
C THR A 81 -13.63 2.48 1.80
N CYS A 82 -13.71 1.75 0.71
CA CYS A 82 -12.59 1.53 -0.19
C CYS A 82 -12.58 2.60 -1.29
N GLU A 83 -11.45 3.22 -1.51
CA GLU A 83 -11.21 4.12 -2.63
C GLU A 83 -10.45 3.38 -3.73
N GLN A 84 -10.79 3.69 -4.98
CA GLN A 84 -10.14 3.09 -6.13
C GLN A 84 -9.14 4.08 -6.73
N TYR A 85 -7.92 3.64 -6.89
CA TYR A 85 -6.87 4.40 -7.55
C TYR A 85 -6.49 3.69 -8.84
N GLY A 86 -6.34 4.45 -9.92
CA GLY A 86 -5.93 3.97 -11.22
C GLY A 86 -5.01 4.97 -11.91
N VAL A 87 -4.12 4.49 -12.72
CA VAL A 87 -3.27 5.27 -13.60
C VAL A 87 -3.18 4.54 -14.93
N HIS A 88 -3.18 5.27 -16.03
CA HIS A 88 -2.96 4.73 -17.37
C HIS A 88 -1.87 5.53 -18.07
N MET A 89 -1.27 4.93 -19.06
CA MET A 89 -0.29 5.53 -19.94
C MET A 89 -0.63 5.13 -21.37
N ASP A 90 -0.89 6.13 -22.20
CA ASP A 90 -1.13 5.91 -23.62
C ASP A 90 0.22 5.80 -24.34
N LEU A 91 0.41 4.73 -25.08
CA LEU A 91 1.59 4.49 -25.90
C LEU A 91 1.14 4.46 -27.35
N ASP A 92 1.71 5.34 -28.14
CA ASP A 92 1.49 5.37 -29.58
C ASP A 92 2.23 4.18 -30.23
N ASP A 93 1.53 3.45 -31.11
CA ASP A 93 2.09 2.33 -31.87
C ASP A 93 3.30 2.74 -32.69
N TYR A 94 3.35 4.01 -33.14
CA TYR A 94 4.48 4.56 -33.86
C TYR A 94 5.76 4.62 -32.96
N ILE A 95 5.60 4.96 -31.69
CA ILE A 95 6.70 5.03 -30.72
C ILE A 95 7.19 3.61 -30.42
N VAL A 96 6.26 2.67 -30.22
CA VAL A 96 6.58 1.27 -29.93
C VAL A 96 7.31 0.60 -31.10
N SER A 97 6.86 0.87 -32.35
CA SER A 97 7.43 0.26 -33.55
C SER A 97 8.77 0.87 -33.97
N ASN A 98 9.07 2.10 -33.56
CA ASN A 98 10.36 2.77 -33.83
C ASN A 98 11.32 2.72 -32.64
N ALA A 99 11.01 1.92 -31.62
CA ALA A 99 11.93 1.72 -30.52
C ALA A 99 13.21 1.02 -30.98
N ASP A 100 14.35 1.49 -30.49
CA ASP A 100 15.64 0.88 -30.77
C ASP A 100 15.70 -0.57 -30.27
N GLU A 101 16.40 -1.41 -31.02
CA GLU A 101 16.61 -2.82 -30.68
C GLU A 101 17.25 -2.95 -29.29
N GLY A 102 16.53 -3.56 -28.36
CA GLY A 102 16.94 -3.73 -26.96
C GLY A 102 16.19 -2.88 -25.94
N VAL A 103 15.34 -1.93 -26.37
CA VAL A 103 14.49 -1.14 -25.46
C VAL A 103 13.05 -1.65 -25.49
N ASP A 104 12.63 -2.31 -24.43
CA ASP A 104 11.23 -2.73 -24.25
C ASP A 104 10.43 -1.60 -23.59
N ILE A 105 9.78 -0.79 -24.44
CA ILE A 105 8.95 0.34 -24.00
C ILE A 105 7.74 -0.15 -23.22
N LEU A 106 7.11 -1.26 -23.63
CA LEU A 106 5.92 -1.80 -22.97
C LEU A 106 6.25 -2.29 -21.55
N ALA A 107 7.35 -3.01 -21.40
CA ALA A 107 7.81 -3.46 -20.09
C ALA A 107 8.18 -2.27 -19.19
N SER A 108 8.83 -1.26 -19.74
CA SER A 108 9.21 -0.04 -19.02
C SER A 108 7.98 0.75 -18.57
N ALA A 109 6.98 0.90 -19.42
CA ALA A 109 5.71 1.55 -19.09
C ALA A 109 4.95 0.79 -17.99
N THR A 110 4.91 -0.54 -18.09
CA THR A 110 4.26 -1.39 -17.07
C THR A 110 4.94 -1.25 -15.71
N ARG A 111 6.27 -1.24 -15.67
CA ARG A 111 7.04 -1.01 -14.44
C ARG A 111 6.75 0.37 -13.86
N TYR A 112 6.77 1.40 -14.69
CA TYR A 112 6.47 2.78 -14.27
C TYR A 112 5.07 2.91 -13.66
N ILE A 113 4.03 2.37 -14.31
CA ILE A 113 2.66 2.40 -13.81
C ILE A 113 2.55 1.68 -12.46
N THR A 114 3.20 0.51 -12.34
CA THR A 114 3.22 -0.26 -11.09
C THR A 114 3.86 0.54 -9.96
N GLU A 115 4.99 1.17 -10.24
CA GLU A 115 5.70 2.00 -9.27
C GLU A 115 4.87 3.22 -8.83
N GLN A 116 4.16 3.88 -9.76
CA GLN A 116 3.25 4.99 -9.43
C GLN A 116 2.10 4.55 -8.50
N LEU A 117 1.54 3.36 -8.69
CA LEU A 117 0.51 2.82 -7.80
C LEU A 117 1.06 2.49 -6.40
N LEU A 118 2.26 1.93 -6.33
CA LEU A 118 2.94 1.64 -5.07
C LEU A 118 3.27 2.93 -4.29
N LEU A 119 3.78 3.95 -4.98
CA LEU A 119 4.03 5.27 -4.41
C LEU A 119 2.74 5.91 -3.89
N LYS A 120 1.65 5.82 -4.65
CA LYS A 120 0.36 6.35 -4.21
C LYS A 120 -0.14 5.65 -2.95
N ARG A 121 0.02 4.33 -2.85
CA ARG A 121 -0.31 3.58 -1.64
C ARG A 121 0.48 4.04 -0.43
N ASP A 122 1.78 4.28 -0.58
CA ASP A 122 2.63 4.78 0.50
C ASP A 122 2.27 6.21 0.90
N GLN A 123 1.89 7.07 -0.05
CA GLN A 123 1.40 8.42 0.25
C GLN A 123 0.10 8.40 1.06
N VAL A 124 -0.86 7.55 0.68
CA VAL A 124 -2.12 7.39 1.42
C VAL A 124 -1.87 6.85 2.82
N PHE A 125 -0.97 5.87 2.94
CA PHE A 125 -0.53 5.35 4.23
C PHE A 125 0.10 6.46 5.09
N ALA A 126 1.04 7.21 4.55
CA ALA A 126 1.72 8.27 5.28
C ALA A 126 0.73 9.36 5.75
N ALA A 127 -0.22 9.75 4.88
CA ALA A 127 -1.26 10.70 5.24
C ALA A 127 -2.18 10.19 6.37
N ALA A 128 -2.47 8.90 6.40
CA ALA A 128 -3.30 8.30 7.45
C ALA A 128 -2.52 8.05 8.75
N ALA A 129 -1.26 7.60 8.66
CA ALA A 129 -0.49 7.17 9.82
C ALA A 129 0.22 8.31 10.55
N PHE A 130 0.63 9.37 9.84
CA PHE A 130 1.40 10.47 10.40
C PHE A 130 0.57 11.71 10.73
N THR A 131 -0.76 11.63 10.66
CA THR A 131 -1.62 12.67 11.21
C THR A 131 -1.57 12.65 12.74
N THR A 132 -1.45 13.82 13.35
CA THR A 132 -1.29 14.03 14.80
C THR A 132 -2.36 13.36 15.68
N LEU A 133 -3.51 13.03 15.14
CA LEU A 133 -4.64 12.44 15.85
C LEU A 133 -4.55 10.91 16.06
N VAL A 134 -3.74 10.23 15.26
CA VAL A 134 -3.64 8.75 15.34
C VAL A 134 -2.74 8.32 16.51
N TRP A 135 -1.79 9.14 16.90
CA TRP A 135 -0.77 8.83 17.92
C TRP A 135 -0.99 9.52 19.27
N THR A 136 -2.13 10.19 19.48
CA THR A 136 -2.45 10.93 20.72
C THR A 136 -2.64 10.06 21.96
N GLY A 137 -2.55 8.75 21.87
CA GLY A 137 -2.63 7.83 23.01
C GLY A 137 -1.31 7.59 23.75
N SER A 138 -0.20 8.18 23.33
CA SER A 138 1.14 7.78 23.79
C SER A 138 1.89 8.80 24.66
N THR A 139 1.35 9.96 24.94
CA THR A 139 2.13 11.05 25.59
C THR A 139 1.71 11.40 27.01
N THR A 140 1.18 10.46 27.77
CA THR A 140 1.09 10.62 29.22
C THR A 140 1.91 9.54 29.92
N GLY A 141 3.20 9.54 29.61
CA GLY A 141 4.22 8.97 30.45
C GLY A 141 4.87 10.14 31.18
N GLY A 142 4.39 10.47 32.33
CA GLY A 142 5.06 11.26 33.35
C GLY A 142 5.79 10.31 34.27
#